data_b5a8ca2a52f7badee7af59d2caea80a8
#
_entry.id   b5a8ca2a52f7badee7af59d2caea80a8
#
_cell.length_a   1.000
_cell.length_b   1.000
_cell.length_c   1.000
_cell.angle_alpha   90.00
_cell.angle_beta   90.00
_cell.angle_gamma   90.00
#
_symmetry.space_group_name_H-M   'P 1'
#
loop_
_entity.id
_entity.type
_entity.pdbx_description
1 polymer ?
#
loop_
_entity_poly.entity_id
_entity_poly.type
_entity_poly.pdbx_seq_one_letter_code
_entity_poly.pdbx_strand_id
1 'polypeptide(L)'
;MSKRIELMTAPHNTIDPTAAAIVNATLLHVPFDGWSDAALALGAADAGVEPHMVSALFPRGAIDAIALHSRLADAEMVAAFHALPETPQKIHLAIRALILLRLELAQQNKDAVRRALTMLALPAHAKLSAELLYETVDAMWRAAGQTDTGFSFYTRRATLAAVYSATLLAWLADNSGDMAKTVAFLDRRLANVASIPKATAPLRGVKAAGEQFARAMLKTIGRRHTR
;
A
#
# COMPACT_ATOMS: atom_id res chain seq x y z
N MET A 1 35.26 5.00 33.65
CA MET A 1 34.03 4.19 33.49
C MET A 1 33.05 4.99 32.63
N SER A 2 33.14 4.83 31.30
CA SER A 2 32.25 5.49 30.33
C SER A 2 31.14 4.54 29.94
N LYS A 3 29.93 4.85 30.41
CA LYS A 3 28.70 4.15 30.03
C LYS A 3 28.33 4.58 28.61
N ARG A 4 28.56 3.72 27.62
CA ARG A 4 28.03 3.85 26.25
C ARG A 4 26.50 3.79 26.34
N ILE A 5 25.85 4.90 26.03
CA ILE A 5 24.42 4.95 25.77
C ILE A 5 24.26 4.37 24.37
N GLU A 6 23.86 3.10 24.27
CA GLU A 6 23.34 2.54 23.03
C GLU A 6 22.03 3.27 22.72
N LEU A 7 22.08 4.13 21.69
CA LEU A 7 20.87 4.64 21.07
C LEU A 7 20.10 3.42 20.54
N MET A 8 19.01 3.09 21.21
CA MET A 8 18.02 2.17 20.70
C MET A 8 17.44 2.78 19.41
N THR A 9 17.98 2.37 18.28
CA THR A 9 17.34 2.52 16.98
C THR A 9 15.98 1.84 17.09
N ALA A 10 14.91 2.59 16.95
CA ALA A 10 13.56 2.05 16.90
C ALA A 10 13.51 0.96 15.82
N PRO A 11 12.91 -0.20 16.08
CA PRO A 11 12.88 -1.27 15.12
C PRO A 11 12.13 -0.78 13.88
N HIS A 12 12.79 -0.83 12.73
CA HIS A 12 12.11 -0.86 11.45
C HIS A 12 11.01 -1.91 11.55
N ASN A 13 9.81 -1.57 11.13
CA ASN A 13 8.58 -2.35 11.19
C ASN A 13 8.79 -3.75 10.60
N THR A 14 9.48 -4.62 11.33
CA THR A 14 9.70 -6.02 10.95
C THR A 14 8.36 -6.71 11.04
N ILE A 15 7.86 -7.15 9.90
CA ILE A 15 6.64 -7.95 9.82
C ILE A 15 6.86 -9.21 10.64
N ASP A 16 5.98 -9.47 11.59
CA ASP A 16 6.01 -10.69 12.37
C ASP A 16 5.76 -11.90 11.46
N PRO A 17 6.68 -12.88 11.40
CA PRO A 17 6.55 -14.01 10.49
C PRO A 17 5.34 -14.89 10.81
N THR A 18 4.94 -14.99 12.08
CA THR A 18 3.75 -15.75 12.49
C THR A 18 2.49 -15.06 11.98
N ALA A 19 2.41 -13.75 12.14
CA ALA A 19 1.28 -12.97 11.62
C ALA A 19 1.21 -13.05 10.07
N ALA A 20 2.35 -13.02 9.39
CA ALA A 20 2.42 -13.19 7.94
C ALA A 20 1.94 -14.58 7.50
N ALA A 21 2.33 -15.64 8.20
CA ALA A 21 1.88 -17.01 7.93
C ALA A 21 0.35 -17.14 8.08
N ILE A 22 -0.22 -16.58 9.14
CA ILE A 22 -1.67 -16.55 9.36
C ILE A 22 -2.38 -15.84 8.22
N VAL A 23 -1.93 -14.62 7.84
CA VAL A 23 -2.56 -13.85 6.76
C VAL A 23 -2.50 -14.61 5.43
N ASN A 24 -1.37 -15.22 5.09
CA ASN A 24 -1.23 -15.98 3.85
C ASN A 24 -2.15 -17.21 3.83
N ALA A 25 -2.28 -17.94 4.93
CA ALA A 25 -3.22 -19.05 5.04
C ALA A 25 -4.68 -18.56 4.99
N THR A 26 -4.99 -17.43 5.60
CA THR A 26 -6.34 -16.82 5.57
C THR A 26 -6.82 -16.54 4.15
N LEU A 27 -5.92 -16.23 3.20
CA LEU A 27 -6.30 -15.97 1.80
C LEU A 27 -7.07 -17.13 1.14
N LEU A 28 -6.88 -18.37 1.59
CA LEU A 28 -7.60 -19.54 1.08
C LEU A 28 -9.07 -19.54 1.52
N HIS A 29 -9.39 -18.92 2.65
CA HIS A 29 -10.73 -18.86 3.23
C HIS A 29 -11.49 -17.61 2.81
N VAL A 30 -10.79 -16.52 2.48
CA VAL A 30 -11.42 -15.23 2.10
C VAL A 30 -12.44 -15.34 0.95
N PRO A 31 -12.28 -16.17 -0.09
CA PRO A 31 -13.30 -16.31 -1.14
C PRO A 31 -14.66 -16.79 -0.62
N PHE A 32 -14.70 -17.57 0.46
CA PHE A 32 -15.90 -18.14 1.07
C PHE A 32 -16.43 -17.28 2.21
N ASP A 33 -15.58 -16.98 3.18
CA ASP A 33 -15.96 -16.35 4.45
C ASP A 33 -15.70 -14.83 4.48
N GLY A 34 -15.11 -14.28 3.41
CA GLY A 34 -14.66 -12.89 3.38
C GLY A 34 -13.49 -12.64 4.34
N TRP A 35 -13.10 -11.39 4.49
CA TRP A 35 -12.20 -10.97 5.55
C TRP A 35 -13.00 -10.92 6.86
N SER A 36 -12.96 -12.00 7.63
CA SER A 36 -13.70 -12.16 8.88
C SER A 36 -12.81 -12.78 9.96
N ASP A 37 -13.23 -12.66 11.21
CA ASP A 37 -12.54 -13.32 12.33
C ASP A 37 -12.61 -14.84 12.21
N ALA A 38 -13.66 -15.38 11.58
CA ALA A 38 -13.79 -16.81 11.29
C ALA A 38 -12.73 -17.26 10.27
N ALA A 39 -12.58 -16.53 9.14
CA ALA A 39 -11.54 -16.81 8.15
C ALA A 39 -10.13 -16.70 8.76
N LEU A 40 -9.92 -15.72 9.64
CA LEU A 40 -8.66 -15.51 10.33
C LEU A 40 -8.33 -16.67 11.29
N ALA A 41 -9.35 -17.19 12.00
CA ALA A 41 -9.19 -18.36 12.87
C ALA A 41 -8.86 -19.63 12.07
N LEU A 42 -9.49 -19.85 10.92
CA LEU A 42 -9.17 -20.94 10.01
C LEU A 42 -7.74 -20.82 9.47
N GLY A 43 -7.33 -19.62 9.02
CA GLY A 43 -5.96 -19.37 8.58
C GLY A 43 -4.92 -19.60 9.68
N ALA A 44 -5.23 -19.27 10.93
CA ALA A 44 -4.36 -19.56 12.07
C ALA A 44 -4.22 -21.06 12.30
N ALA A 45 -5.33 -21.81 12.23
CA ALA A 45 -5.31 -23.27 12.35
C ALA A 45 -4.47 -23.91 11.23
N ASP A 46 -4.62 -23.47 9.98
CA ASP A 46 -3.84 -23.95 8.85
C ASP A 46 -2.34 -23.60 8.98
N ALA A 47 -2.03 -22.47 9.60
CA ALA A 47 -0.67 -22.08 9.93
C ALA A 47 -0.08 -22.77 11.17
N GLY A 48 -0.85 -23.61 11.85
CA GLY A 48 -0.44 -24.28 13.08
C GLY A 48 -0.27 -23.34 14.28
N VAL A 49 -1.01 -22.22 14.30
CA VAL A 49 -0.90 -21.20 15.34
C VAL A 49 -2.08 -21.27 16.29
N GLU A 50 -1.77 -21.23 17.58
CA GLU A 50 -2.77 -21.32 18.63
C GLU A 50 -3.77 -20.15 18.60
N PRO A 51 -5.08 -20.38 18.86
CA PRO A 51 -6.12 -19.35 18.78
C PRO A 51 -5.87 -18.10 19.63
N HIS A 52 -5.24 -18.25 20.79
CA HIS A 52 -4.94 -17.12 21.67
C HIS A 52 -3.93 -16.13 21.06
N MET A 53 -3.07 -16.59 20.16
CA MET A 53 -2.11 -15.74 19.45
C MET A 53 -2.79 -14.82 18.42
N VAL A 54 -3.92 -15.27 17.86
CA VAL A 54 -4.66 -14.49 16.85
C VAL A 54 -5.11 -13.13 17.42
N SER A 55 -5.71 -13.13 18.61
CA SER A 55 -6.17 -11.90 19.25
C SER A 55 -5.02 -10.97 19.67
N ALA A 56 -3.85 -11.54 19.97
CA ALA A 56 -2.66 -10.76 20.30
C ALA A 56 -2.04 -10.11 19.04
N LEU A 57 -1.98 -10.85 17.92
CA LEU A 57 -1.40 -10.38 16.66
C LEU A 57 -2.36 -9.46 15.86
N PHE A 58 -3.67 -9.68 15.99
CA PHE A 58 -4.73 -8.97 15.28
C PHE A 58 -5.79 -8.41 16.25
N PRO A 59 -5.44 -7.42 17.08
CA PRO A 59 -6.35 -6.91 18.12
C PRO A 59 -7.64 -6.30 17.59
N ARG A 60 -7.67 -5.86 16.32
CA ARG A 60 -8.87 -5.37 15.63
C ARG A 60 -9.45 -6.42 14.68
N GLY A 61 -9.04 -7.68 14.78
CA GLY A 61 -9.49 -8.78 13.94
C GLY A 61 -9.11 -8.62 12.46
N ALA A 62 -10.04 -8.95 11.57
CA ALA A 62 -9.82 -9.01 10.14
C ALA A 62 -9.28 -7.71 9.52
N ILE A 63 -9.55 -6.54 10.10
CA ILE A 63 -9.03 -5.27 9.56
C ILE A 63 -7.51 -5.13 9.74
N ASP A 64 -6.94 -5.70 10.81
CA ASP A 64 -5.50 -5.76 11.00
C ASP A 64 -4.85 -6.75 10.02
N ALA A 65 -5.53 -7.87 9.74
CA ALA A 65 -5.09 -8.83 8.74
C ALA A 65 -5.06 -8.21 7.32
N ILE A 66 -6.08 -7.41 6.94
CA ILE A 66 -6.10 -6.65 5.70
C ILE A 66 -4.92 -5.66 5.64
N ALA A 67 -4.65 -4.95 6.73
CA ALA A 67 -3.53 -4.01 6.78
C ALA A 67 -2.19 -4.73 6.60
N LEU A 68 -2.00 -5.86 7.25
CA LEU A 68 -0.79 -6.67 7.11
C LEU A 68 -0.69 -7.28 5.69
N HIS A 69 -1.78 -7.77 5.11
CA HIS A 69 -1.80 -8.26 3.73
C HIS A 69 -1.35 -7.18 2.73
N SER A 70 -1.81 -5.94 2.89
CA SER A 70 -1.36 -4.82 2.04
C SER A 70 0.15 -4.61 2.15
N ARG A 71 0.71 -4.61 3.38
CA ARG A 71 2.14 -4.41 3.63
C ARG A 71 3.00 -5.56 3.12
N LEU A 72 2.53 -6.81 3.26
CA LEU A 72 3.20 -7.99 2.69
C LEU A 72 3.29 -7.87 1.17
N ALA A 73 2.20 -7.53 0.51
CA ALA A 73 2.17 -7.37 -0.92
C ALA A 73 3.01 -6.16 -1.42
N ASP A 74 3.18 -5.11 -0.59
CA ASP A 74 4.11 -4.01 -0.90
C ASP A 74 5.57 -4.46 -0.78
N ALA A 75 5.90 -5.27 0.25
CA ALA A 75 7.24 -5.84 0.40
C ALA A 75 7.58 -6.80 -0.75
N GLU A 76 6.62 -7.63 -1.15
CA GLU A 76 6.77 -8.57 -2.26
C GLU A 76 6.96 -7.83 -3.60
N MET A 77 6.18 -6.78 -3.87
CA MET A 77 6.37 -5.89 -5.02
C MET A 77 7.78 -5.31 -5.07
N VAL A 78 8.29 -4.79 -3.95
CA VAL A 78 9.63 -4.19 -3.88
C VAL A 78 10.70 -5.25 -4.12
N ALA A 79 10.57 -6.42 -3.52
CA ALA A 79 11.48 -7.54 -3.73
C ALA A 79 11.50 -7.99 -5.20
N ALA A 80 10.34 -8.17 -5.81
CA ALA A 80 10.21 -8.53 -7.22
C ALA A 80 10.81 -7.47 -8.15
N PHE A 81 10.62 -6.18 -7.84
CA PHE A 81 11.20 -5.09 -8.62
C PHE A 81 12.74 -5.10 -8.59
N HIS A 82 13.34 -5.34 -7.42
CA HIS A 82 14.79 -5.44 -7.30
C HIS A 82 15.37 -6.73 -7.89
N ALA A 83 14.56 -7.76 -8.07
CA ALA A 83 14.93 -9.01 -8.72
C ALA A 83 14.83 -8.96 -10.25
N LEU A 84 14.35 -7.86 -10.85
CA LEU A 84 14.30 -7.72 -12.30
C LEU A 84 15.70 -7.79 -12.91
N PRO A 85 15.89 -8.50 -14.04
CA PRO A 85 17.19 -8.58 -14.73
C PRO A 85 17.75 -7.20 -15.11
N GLU A 86 16.87 -6.28 -15.49
CA GLU A 86 17.19 -4.87 -15.76
C GLU A 86 16.17 -3.98 -15.03
N THR A 87 16.64 -3.24 -14.05
CA THR A 87 15.80 -2.25 -13.37
C THR A 87 15.66 -0.99 -14.23
N PRO A 88 14.44 -0.54 -14.55
CA PRO A 88 14.23 0.64 -15.36
C PRO A 88 14.85 1.91 -14.74
N GLN A 89 15.76 2.56 -15.48
CA GLN A 89 16.46 3.77 -15.01
C GLN A 89 15.58 5.04 -15.03
N LYS A 90 14.57 5.08 -15.90
CA LYS A 90 13.65 6.21 -15.97
C LYS A 90 12.52 6.04 -14.96
N ILE A 91 12.32 7.05 -14.11
CA ILE A 91 11.33 7.03 -13.00
C ILE A 91 9.94 6.58 -13.46
N HIS A 92 9.44 7.12 -14.58
CA HIS A 92 8.10 6.75 -15.05
C HIS A 92 7.99 5.28 -15.49
N LEU A 93 9.09 4.70 -16.01
CA LEU A 93 9.15 3.26 -16.33
C LEU A 93 9.28 2.41 -15.08
N ALA A 94 10.06 2.86 -14.09
CA ALA A 94 10.17 2.20 -12.78
C ALA A 94 8.81 2.18 -12.06
N ILE A 95 8.10 3.31 -12.01
CA ILE A 95 6.76 3.40 -11.43
C ILE A 95 5.76 2.52 -12.18
N ARG A 96 5.81 2.51 -13.52
CA ARG A 96 5.00 1.60 -14.34
C ARG A 96 5.23 0.14 -13.97
N ALA A 97 6.49 -0.28 -13.90
CA ALA A 97 6.85 -1.65 -13.55
C ALA A 97 6.38 -2.01 -12.12
N LEU A 98 6.58 -1.14 -11.15
CA LEU A 98 6.14 -1.35 -9.77
C LEU A 98 4.62 -1.52 -9.67
N ILE A 99 3.82 -0.67 -10.33
CA ILE A 99 2.37 -0.81 -10.33
C ILE A 99 1.95 -2.15 -10.95
N LEU A 100 2.53 -2.54 -12.09
CA LEU A 100 2.19 -3.79 -12.75
C LEU A 100 2.59 -5.00 -11.88
N LEU A 101 3.79 -5.04 -11.33
CA LEU A 101 4.24 -6.10 -10.43
C LEU A 101 3.30 -6.25 -9.24
N ARG A 102 2.88 -5.13 -8.62
CA ARG A 102 1.95 -5.15 -7.48
C ARG A 102 0.61 -5.81 -7.82
N LEU A 103 0.12 -5.59 -9.05
CA LEU A 103 -1.16 -6.16 -9.51
C LEU A 103 -1.01 -7.59 -10.02
N GLU A 104 0.10 -7.92 -10.70
CA GLU A 104 0.41 -9.27 -11.15
C GLU A 104 0.55 -10.25 -9.97
N LEU A 105 1.31 -9.89 -8.95
CA LEU A 105 1.49 -10.69 -7.73
C LEU A 105 0.15 -10.93 -7.00
N ALA A 106 -0.76 -9.97 -7.05
CA ALA A 106 -2.09 -10.08 -6.47
C ALA A 106 -3.12 -10.83 -7.35
N GLN A 107 -2.75 -11.25 -8.58
CA GLN A 107 -3.71 -11.77 -9.56
C GLN A 107 -4.47 -13.01 -9.05
N GLN A 108 -3.80 -13.91 -8.36
CA GLN A 108 -4.44 -15.11 -7.80
C GLN A 108 -5.38 -14.79 -6.64
N ASN A 109 -5.12 -13.69 -5.93
CA ASN A 109 -5.88 -13.24 -4.77
C ASN A 109 -6.78 -12.03 -5.07
N LYS A 110 -7.17 -11.85 -6.35
CA LYS A 110 -7.94 -10.69 -6.83
C LYS A 110 -9.25 -10.48 -6.07
N ASP A 111 -9.94 -11.56 -5.72
CA ASP A 111 -11.18 -11.49 -4.92
C ASP A 111 -10.91 -11.03 -3.48
N ALA A 112 -9.83 -11.50 -2.87
CA ALA A 112 -9.42 -11.03 -1.55
C ALA A 112 -9.12 -9.52 -1.54
N VAL A 113 -8.44 -9.02 -2.58
CA VAL A 113 -8.19 -7.57 -2.74
C VAL A 113 -9.50 -6.81 -2.90
N ARG A 114 -10.46 -7.30 -3.72
CA ARG A 114 -11.77 -6.67 -3.89
C ARG A 114 -12.52 -6.55 -2.57
N ARG A 115 -12.56 -7.63 -1.79
CA ARG A 115 -13.22 -7.65 -0.47
C ARG A 115 -12.53 -6.75 0.54
N ALA A 116 -11.19 -6.71 0.55
CA ALA A 116 -10.43 -5.80 1.39
C ALA A 116 -10.76 -4.34 1.09
N LEU A 117 -10.80 -3.95 -0.21
CA LEU A 117 -11.16 -2.60 -0.60
C LEU A 117 -12.60 -2.23 -0.21
N THR A 118 -13.54 -3.18 -0.25
CA THR A 118 -14.91 -2.95 0.21
C THR A 118 -14.94 -2.61 1.70
N MET A 119 -14.17 -3.32 2.53
CA MET A 119 -14.06 -3.01 3.96
C MET A 119 -13.35 -1.68 4.21
N LEU A 120 -12.25 -1.42 3.49
CA LEU A 120 -11.48 -0.19 3.62
C LEU A 120 -12.24 1.07 3.13
N ALA A 121 -13.27 0.89 2.28
CA ALA A 121 -14.13 1.97 1.83
C ALA A 121 -15.14 2.46 2.90
N LEU A 122 -15.32 1.72 3.98
CA LEU A 122 -16.21 2.14 5.08
C LEU A 122 -15.64 3.38 5.79
N PRO A 123 -16.49 4.35 6.19
CA PRO A 123 -16.03 5.57 6.87
C PRO A 123 -15.20 5.29 8.13
N ALA A 124 -15.51 4.22 8.86
CA ALA A 124 -14.77 3.80 10.05
C ALA A 124 -13.29 3.46 9.75
N HIS A 125 -12.98 3.06 8.52
CA HIS A 125 -11.64 2.66 8.08
C HIS A 125 -10.94 3.68 7.18
N ALA A 126 -11.55 4.85 6.94
CA ALA A 126 -11.03 5.87 6.02
C ALA A 126 -9.58 6.29 6.35
N LYS A 127 -9.24 6.40 7.65
CA LYS A 127 -7.88 6.73 8.07
C LYS A 127 -6.89 5.63 7.70
N LEU A 128 -7.22 4.38 8.01
CA LEU A 128 -6.38 3.22 7.68
C LEU A 128 -6.22 3.08 6.16
N SER A 129 -7.31 3.24 5.40
CA SER A 129 -7.29 3.21 3.94
C SER A 129 -6.30 4.24 3.36
N ALA A 130 -6.32 5.47 3.89
CA ALA A 130 -5.39 6.52 3.47
C ALA A 130 -3.93 6.21 3.88
N GLU A 131 -3.73 5.63 5.07
CA GLU A 131 -2.40 5.21 5.55
C GLU A 131 -1.82 4.11 4.65
N LEU A 132 -2.59 3.06 4.34
CA LEU A 132 -2.14 1.96 3.48
C LEU A 132 -1.84 2.42 2.05
N LEU A 133 -2.70 3.28 1.48
CA LEU A 133 -2.43 3.87 0.16
C LEU A 133 -1.14 4.69 0.17
N TYR A 134 -0.91 5.48 1.22
CA TYR A 134 0.32 6.24 1.35
C TYR A 134 1.55 5.33 1.48
N GLU A 135 1.48 4.27 2.31
CA GLU A 135 2.55 3.30 2.49
C GLU A 135 2.93 2.63 1.16
N THR A 136 1.94 2.17 0.38
CA THR A 136 2.15 1.57 -0.95
C THR A 136 2.82 2.54 -1.92
N VAL A 137 2.34 3.77 -2.00
CA VAL A 137 2.89 4.80 -2.89
C VAL A 137 4.30 5.20 -2.48
N ASP A 138 4.57 5.30 -1.19
CA ASP A 138 5.90 5.61 -0.65
C ASP A 138 6.88 4.47 -0.92
N ALA A 139 6.45 3.21 -0.78
CA ALA A 139 7.24 2.03 -1.14
C ALA A 139 7.62 2.04 -2.63
N MET A 140 6.67 2.31 -3.52
CA MET A 140 6.92 2.44 -4.96
C MET A 140 7.92 3.56 -5.26
N TRP A 141 7.76 4.70 -4.59
CA TRP A 141 8.60 5.87 -4.83
C TRP A 141 10.04 5.65 -4.38
N ARG A 142 10.21 5.02 -3.20
CA ARG A 142 11.54 4.64 -2.68
C ARG A 142 12.20 3.57 -3.54
N ALA A 143 11.47 2.54 -3.95
CA ALA A 143 11.99 1.49 -4.82
C ALA A 143 12.44 2.05 -6.19
N ALA A 144 11.78 3.10 -6.70
CA ALA A 144 12.19 3.83 -7.90
C ALA A 144 13.42 4.74 -7.69
N GLY A 145 14.08 4.68 -6.53
CA GLY A 145 15.31 5.43 -6.24
C GLY A 145 15.10 6.91 -5.91
N GLN A 146 13.88 7.31 -5.53
CA GLN A 146 13.56 8.72 -5.26
C GLN A 146 13.54 9.00 -3.76
N THR A 147 14.48 9.83 -3.31
CA THR A 147 14.63 10.27 -1.92
C THR A 147 14.31 11.75 -1.73
N ASP A 148 13.61 12.36 -2.69
CA ASP A 148 13.30 13.80 -2.70
C ASP A 148 12.66 14.28 -1.40
N THR A 149 13.18 15.41 -0.91
CA THR A 149 12.61 16.17 0.20
C THR A 149 12.17 17.54 -0.32
N GLY A 150 10.93 17.96 -0.05
CA GLY A 150 10.44 19.28 -0.46
C GLY A 150 8.98 19.30 -0.90
N PHE A 151 8.48 20.44 -1.37
CA PHE A 151 7.08 20.61 -1.77
C PHE A 151 6.65 19.68 -2.93
N SER A 152 7.56 19.36 -3.84
CA SER A 152 7.32 18.41 -4.93
C SER A 152 7.10 16.98 -4.44
N PHE A 153 7.60 16.64 -3.26
CA PHE A 153 7.42 15.34 -2.59
C PHE A 153 5.95 14.95 -2.42
N TYR A 154 5.14 15.85 -1.85
CA TYR A 154 3.72 15.59 -1.60
C TYR A 154 2.89 15.54 -2.87
N THR A 155 3.14 16.46 -3.81
CA THR A 155 2.39 16.53 -5.07
C THR A 155 2.62 15.28 -5.94
N ARG A 156 3.86 14.80 -6.02
CA ARG A 156 4.20 13.59 -6.78
C ARG A 156 3.58 12.34 -6.19
N ARG A 157 3.60 12.20 -4.85
CA ARG A 157 2.93 11.08 -4.17
C ARG A 157 1.42 11.12 -4.32
N ALA A 158 0.79 12.28 -4.21
CA ALA A 158 -0.64 12.44 -4.46
C ALA A 158 -1.03 12.07 -5.90
N THR A 159 -0.22 12.47 -6.87
CA THR A 159 -0.43 12.10 -8.28
C THR A 159 -0.29 10.58 -8.48
N LEU A 160 0.75 9.97 -7.89
CA LEU A 160 0.93 8.53 -7.96
C LEU A 160 -0.20 7.77 -7.26
N ALA A 161 -0.66 8.25 -6.11
CA ALA A 161 -1.81 7.68 -5.40
C ALA A 161 -3.07 7.67 -6.29
N ALA A 162 -3.33 8.78 -6.99
CA ALA A 162 -4.47 8.85 -7.92
C ALA A 162 -4.32 7.88 -9.11
N VAL A 163 -3.12 7.79 -9.71
CA VAL A 163 -2.84 6.86 -10.82
C VAL A 163 -2.97 5.42 -10.35
N TYR A 164 -2.35 5.07 -9.22
CA TYR A 164 -2.41 3.71 -8.66
C TYR A 164 -3.84 3.31 -8.30
N SER A 165 -4.58 4.14 -7.55
CA SER A 165 -5.97 3.84 -7.17
C SER A 165 -6.86 3.65 -8.39
N ALA A 166 -6.75 4.52 -9.40
CA ALA A 166 -7.52 4.38 -10.64
C ALA A 166 -7.14 3.10 -11.41
N THR A 167 -5.86 2.74 -11.44
CA THR A 167 -5.38 1.51 -12.10
C THR A 167 -5.82 0.27 -11.34
N LEU A 168 -5.79 0.28 -10.02
CA LEU A 168 -6.28 -0.81 -9.16
C LEU A 168 -7.77 -1.09 -9.42
N LEU A 169 -8.60 -0.04 -9.52
CA LEU A 169 -10.02 -0.21 -9.86
C LEU A 169 -10.21 -0.74 -11.29
N ALA A 170 -9.43 -0.26 -12.27
CA ALA A 170 -9.45 -0.77 -13.63
C ALA A 170 -9.04 -2.26 -13.68
N TRP A 171 -8.02 -2.65 -12.92
CA TRP A 171 -7.57 -4.03 -12.79
C TRP A 171 -8.65 -4.93 -12.16
N LEU A 172 -9.35 -4.48 -11.12
CA LEU A 172 -10.45 -5.24 -10.53
C LEU A 172 -11.59 -5.49 -11.52
N ALA A 173 -11.81 -4.58 -12.45
CA ALA A 173 -12.82 -4.71 -13.50
C ALA A 173 -12.31 -5.48 -14.75
N ASP A 174 -10.99 -5.72 -14.85
CA ASP A 174 -10.38 -6.37 -15.99
C ASP A 174 -10.49 -7.90 -15.86
N ASN A 175 -11.25 -8.52 -16.77
CA ASN A 175 -11.45 -9.97 -16.86
C ASN A 175 -10.67 -10.61 -18.04
N SER A 176 -9.71 -9.90 -18.63
CA SER A 176 -8.92 -10.38 -19.78
C SER A 176 -7.80 -11.29 -19.32
N GLY A 177 -7.69 -11.94 -18.34
CA GLY A 177 -6.66 -12.90 -17.89
C GLY A 177 -5.20 -12.46 -18.00
N ASP A 178 -4.86 -11.74 -19.05
CA ASP A 178 -3.52 -11.19 -19.37
C ASP A 178 -3.32 -9.73 -18.91
N MET A 179 -4.29 -9.14 -18.22
CA MET A 179 -4.28 -7.75 -17.78
C MET A 179 -4.10 -6.70 -18.90
N ALA A 180 -4.36 -7.05 -20.18
CA ALA A 180 -4.11 -6.15 -21.31
C ALA A 180 -4.86 -4.81 -21.18
N LYS A 181 -6.11 -4.83 -20.71
CA LYS A 181 -6.90 -3.61 -20.48
C LYS A 181 -6.32 -2.75 -19.37
N THR A 182 -5.83 -3.38 -18.31
CA THR A 182 -5.17 -2.72 -17.17
C THR A 182 -3.88 -2.04 -17.61
N VAL A 183 -3.04 -2.74 -18.36
CA VAL A 183 -1.78 -2.20 -18.91
C VAL A 183 -2.07 -0.98 -19.79
N ALA A 184 -2.99 -1.11 -20.75
CA ALA A 184 -3.36 -0.01 -21.63
C ALA A 184 -3.97 1.18 -20.86
N PHE A 185 -4.72 0.92 -19.79
CA PHE A 185 -5.25 1.98 -18.91
C PHE A 185 -4.12 2.73 -18.19
N LEU A 186 -3.20 2.01 -17.57
CA LEU A 186 -2.06 2.58 -16.85
C LEU A 186 -1.21 3.44 -17.79
N ASP A 187 -0.89 2.94 -18.98
CA ASP A 187 -0.07 3.65 -19.95
C ASP A 187 -0.69 4.99 -20.37
N ARG A 188 -2.02 5.01 -20.61
CA ARG A 188 -2.74 6.26 -20.87
C ARG A 188 -2.70 7.22 -19.68
N ARG A 189 -2.82 6.74 -18.43
CA ARG A 189 -2.75 7.60 -17.23
C ARG A 189 -1.36 8.19 -17.03
N LEU A 190 -0.32 7.40 -17.22
CA LEU A 190 1.06 7.89 -17.13
C LEU A 190 1.37 8.91 -18.23
N ALA A 191 0.91 8.70 -19.48
CA ALA A 191 1.04 9.67 -20.56
C ALA A 191 0.32 10.99 -20.24
N ASN A 192 -0.90 10.92 -19.67
CA ASN A 192 -1.64 12.11 -19.27
C ASN A 192 -0.90 12.92 -18.19
N VAL A 193 -0.31 12.24 -17.19
CA VAL A 193 0.50 12.91 -16.16
C VAL A 193 1.75 13.57 -16.77
N ALA A 194 2.41 12.91 -17.72
CA ALA A 194 3.58 13.46 -18.41
C ALA A 194 3.25 14.65 -19.31
N SER A 195 2.02 14.70 -19.86
CA SER A 195 1.55 15.78 -20.75
C SER A 195 0.97 16.98 -19.99
N ILE A 196 0.76 16.90 -18.66
CA ILE A 196 0.43 18.09 -17.89
C ILE A 196 1.58 19.09 -18.10
N PRO A 197 1.37 20.22 -18.80
CA PRO A 197 2.44 21.19 -19.02
C PRO A 197 3.02 21.55 -17.66
N LYS A 198 4.32 21.79 -17.60
CA LYS A 198 4.95 22.53 -16.51
C LYS A 198 4.43 23.98 -16.56
N ALA A 199 3.13 24.13 -16.57
CA ALA A 199 2.48 25.42 -16.54
C ALA A 199 2.79 26.01 -15.17
N THR A 200 3.73 26.91 -15.16
CA THR A 200 3.94 27.94 -14.15
C THR A 200 2.73 28.89 -14.14
N ALA A 201 1.53 28.35 -13.98
CA ALA A 201 0.34 29.12 -13.68
C ALA A 201 0.04 28.98 -12.18
N PRO A 202 -0.21 30.06 -11.46
CA PRO A 202 -0.47 30.00 -10.03
C PRO A 202 -1.84 29.35 -9.78
N LEU A 203 -1.85 28.03 -9.60
CA LEU A 203 -3.01 27.28 -9.14
C LEU A 203 -3.30 27.63 -7.68
N ARG A 204 -3.85 28.82 -7.43
CA ARG A 204 -4.29 29.28 -6.11
C ARG A 204 -5.31 28.31 -5.46
N GLY A 205 -6.12 27.60 -6.25
CA GLY A 205 -7.12 26.67 -5.75
C GLY A 205 -6.55 25.31 -5.31
N VAL A 206 -5.56 24.75 -6.05
CA VAL A 206 -4.93 23.46 -5.71
C VAL A 206 -3.96 23.62 -4.54
N LYS A 207 -3.35 24.81 -4.38
CA LYS A 207 -2.53 25.12 -3.21
C LYS A 207 -3.33 25.09 -1.92
N ALA A 208 -4.54 25.64 -1.92
CA ALA A 208 -5.42 25.63 -0.75
C ALA A 208 -5.91 24.21 -0.36
N ALA A 209 -6.24 23.37 -1.33
CA ALA A 209 -6.65 21.98 -1.07
C ALA A 209 -5.47 21.11 -0.60
N GLY A 210 -4.28 21.27 -1.18
CA GLY A 210 -3.06 20.58 -0.77
C GLY A 210 -2.58 21.00 0.62
N GLU A 211 -2.68 22.29 0.95
CA GLU A 211 -2.34 22.80 2.29
C GLU A 211 -3.36 22.36 3.35
N GLN A 212 -4.64 22.26 3.02
CA GLN A 212 -5.65 21.73 3.93
C GLN A 212 -5.44 20.25 4.21
N PHE A 213 -5.11 19.44 3.20
CA PHE A 213 -4.80 18.03 3.34
C PHE A 213 -3.50 17.82 4.15
N ALA A 214 -2.44 18.58 3.85
CA ALA A 214 -1.18 18.54 4.59
C ALA A 214 -1.35 18.97 6.04
N ARG A 215 -2.15 20.03 6.34
CA ARG A 215 -2.46 20.49 7.70
C ARG A 215 -3.33 19.47 8.46
N ALA A 216 -4.25 18.79 7.80
CA ALA A 216 -5.04 17.72 8.41
C ALA A 216 -4.15 16.52 8.78
N MET A 217 -3.22 16.12 7.91
CA MET A 217 -2.24 15.08 8.20
C MET A 217 -1.30 15.44 9.34
N LEU A 218 -0.73 16.65 9.34
CA LEU A 218 0.18 17.12 10.40
C LEU A 218 -0.53 17.23 11.76
N LYS A 219 -1.79 17.65 11.79
CA LYS A 219 -2.60 17.72 13.01
C LYS A 219 -2.88 16.35 13.63
N THR A 220 -2.91 15.32 12.80
CA THR A 220 -3.15 13.93 13.22
C THR A 220 -1.85 13.29 13.76
N ILE A 221 -0.69 13.64 13.18
CA ILE A 221 0.62 13.12 13.59
C ILE A 221 1.14 13.83 14.84
N GLY A 222 0.93 15.15 14.97
CA GLY A 222 1.43 15.97 16.08
C GLY A 222 0.78 15.69 17.44
N ARG A 223 -0.40 15.04 17.49
CA ARG A 223 -1.08 14.68 18.76
C ARG A 223 -0.55 13.44 19.47
N ARG A 224 0.46 12.74 18.93
CA ARG A 224 1.06 11.55 19.56
C ARG A 224 2.29 11.81 20.41
N HIS A 225 2.75 13.07 20.54
CA HIS A 225 3.97 13.40 21.31
C HIS A 225 3.70 14.16 22.62
N THR A 226 2.46 14.29 23.06
CA THR A 226 2.11 14.86 24.37
C THR A 226 1.07 14.02 25.08
N ARG A 227 1.49 12.84 25.52
CA ARG A 227 0.99 12.12 26.71
C ARG A 227 1.96 11.03 27.10
#